data_87e07f0a42e43d05c8ff9f20370181e0
#
_entry.id   87e07f0a42e43d05c8ff9f20370181e0
#
_cell.length_a   1.000
_cell.length_b   1.000
_cell.length_c   1.000
_cell.angle_alpha   90.00
_cell.angle_beta   90.00
_cell.angle_gamma   90.00
#
_symmetry.space_group_name_H-M   'P 1'
#
loop_
_entity.id
_entity.type
_entity.pdbx_description
1 polymer ?
#
loop_
_entity_poly.entity_id
_entity_poly.type
_entity_poly.pdbx_seq_one_letter_code
_entity_poly.pdbx_strand_id
1 'polypeptide(L)'
;MAKRKRMSEEQRLAAAERLAKAREARGHDGSKSVHENLRNMDEDSPIHWKKVKVWIKEIGEELRSMRHKKDSKSRKERTEFVDLEVYHSNLKKYLQSGIYHDIRYGRHREGKMKTVVTTMAYYSDGWPKRTVGHYYSDVSGGLWTQEMHDDYERCRREEISK
;
A
#
# COMPACT_ATOMS: atom_id res chain seq x y z
N MET A 1 -36.27 -7.91 31.49
CA MET A 1 -35.21 -8.21 30.48
C MET A 1 -33.95 -8.68 31.19
N ALA A 2 -33.51 -9.94 30.93
CA ALA A 2 -32.32 -10.50 31.58
C ALA A 2 -31.06 -9.84 31.02
N LYS A 3 -30.24 -9.23 31.89
CA LYS A 3 -28.91 -8.68 31.50
C LYS A 3 -27.99 -9.82 31.07
N ARG A 4 -27.57 -9.84 29.79
CA ARG A 4 -26.55 -10.78 29.29
C ARG A 4 -25.27 -10.65 30.12
N LYS A 5 -24.88 -11.73 30.78
CA LYS A 5 -23.64 -11.82 31.57
C LYS A 5 -22.43 -11.57 30.64
N ARG A 6 -21.58 -10.58 30.95
CA ARG A 6 -20.35 -10.35 30.17
C ARG A 6 -19.39 -11.53 30.38
N MET A 7 -18.88 -12.07 29.30
CA MET A 7 -17.85 -13.12 29.33
C MET A 7 -16.56 -12.59 29.96
N SER A 8 -15.90 -13.44 30.77
CA SER A 8 -14.55 -13.11 31.28
C SER A 8 -13.52 -13.08 30.13
N GLU A 9 -12.36 -12.48 30.40
CA GLU A 9 -11.27 -12.39 29.42
C GLU A 9 -10.78 -13.77 29.00
N GLU A 10 -10.62 -14.68 29.95
CA GLU A 10 -10.26 -16.09 29.70
C GLU A 10 -11.29 -16.80 28.80
N GLN A 11 -12.58 -16.60 29.05
CA GLN A 11 -13.64 -17.17 28.22
C GLN A 11 -13.62 -16.61 26.79
N ARG A 12 -13.25 -15.33 26.64
CA ARG A 12 -13.10 -14.69 25.31
C ARG A 12 -11.92 -15.27 24.54
N LEU A 13 -10.77 -15.46 25.20
CA LEU A 13 -9.59 -16.08 24.61
C LEU A 13 -9.86 -17.53 24.21
N ALA A 14 -10.43 -18.34 25.11
CA ALA A 14 -10.79 -19.72 24.82
C ALA A 14 -11.82 -19.85 23.66
N ALA A 15 -12.77 -18.93 23.57
CA ALA A 15 -13.71 -18.88 22.45
C ALA A 15 -13.03 -18.49 21.14
N ALA A 16 -12.08 -17.54 21.16
CA ALA A 16 -11.29 -17.14 20.01
C ALA A 16 -10.42 -18.29 19.48
N GLU A 17 -9.76 -19.03 20.36
CA GLU A 17 -8.95 -20.21 20.01
C GLU A 17 -9.80 -21.33 19.40
N ARG A 18 -10.96 -21.63 19.98
CA ARG A 18 -11.89 -22.62 19.42
C ARG A 18 -12.37 -22.24 18.02
N LEU A 19 -12.67 -20.95 17.81
CA LEU A 19 -13.06 -20.42 16.49
C LEU A 19 -11.90 -20.47 15.50
N ALA A 20 -10.68 -20.18 15.92
CA ALA A 20 -9.48 -20.29 15.09
C ALA A 20 -9.26 -21.72 14.61
N LYS A 21 -9.25 -22.70 15.55
CA LYS A 21 -9.15 -24.13 15.24
C LYS A 21 -10.28 -24.64 14.32
N ALA A 22 -11.50 -24.18 14.55
CA ALA A 22 -12.64 -24.56 13.71
C ALA A 22 -12.55 -23.97 12.28
N ARG A 23 -11.94 -22.79 12.11
CA ARG A 23 -11.69 -22.17 10.79
C ARG A 23 -10.57 -22.92 10.06
N GLU A 24 -9.51 -23.25 10.76
CA GLU A 24 -8.38 -24.03 10.24
C GLU A 24 -8.83 -25.42 9.78
N ALA A 25 -9.59 -26.14 10.61
CA ALA A 25 -10.14 -27.45 10.28
C ALA A 25 -11.10 -27.44 9.06
N ARG A 26 -11.74 -26.31 8.79
CA ARG A 26 -12.61 -26.12 7.61
C ARG A 26 -11.85 -25.64 6.38
N GLY A 27 -10.52 -25.50 6.43
CA GLY A 27 -9.71 -24.93 5.35
C GLY A 27 -10.03 -23.46 5.06
N HIS A 28 -10.52 -22.71 6.05
CA HIS A 28 -10.87 -21.31 5.92
C HIS A 28 -9.62 -20.44 6.16
N ASP A 29 -8.75 -20.38 5.16
CA ASP A 29 -7.56 -19.54 5.15
C ASP A 29 -7.83 -18.04 4.96
N GLY A 30 -9.10 -17.69 4.74
CA GLY A 30 -9.52 -16.32 4.47
C GLY A 30 -9.32 -15.89 3.01
N SER A 31 -8.83 -16.76 2.12
CA SER A 31 -8.65 -16.46 0.69
C SER A 31 -9.95 -16.09 -0.01
N LYS A 32 -11.08 -16.68 0.40
CA LYS A 32 -12.40 -16.39 -0.15
C LYS A 32 -12.86 -14.93 0.03
N SER A 33 -12.27 -14.20 0.97
CA SER A 33 -12.58 -12.79 1.25
C SER A 33 -11.71 -11.80 0.47
N VAL A 34 -10.87 -12.28 -0.44
CA VAL A 34 -10.01 -11.46 -1.28
C VAL A 34 -10.29 -11.72 -2.75
N HIS A 35 -9.95 -10.74 -3.59
CA HIS A 35 -10.11 -10.83 -5.03
C HIS A 35 -9.39 -12.07 -5.60
N GLU A 36 -9.95 -12.68 -6.61
CA GLU A 36 -9.44 -13.91 -7.21
C GLU A 36 -7.97 -13.81 -7.63
N ASN A 37 -7.58 -12.72 -8.27
CA ASN A 37 -6.21 -12.48 -8.71
C ASN A 37 -5.17 -12.50 -7.57
N LEU A 38 -5.59 -12.26 -6.32
CA LEU A 38 -4.70 -12.24 -5.16
C LEU A 38 -4.52 -13.61 -4.51
N ARG A 39 -5.43 -14.55 -4.78
CA ARG A 39 -5.41 -15.87 -4.14
C ARG A 39 -4.19 -16.71 -4.54
N ASN A 40 -3.79 -16.56 -5.81
CA ASN A 40 -2.65 -17.30 -6.41
C ASN A 40 -1.37 -16.46 -6.46
N MET A 41 -1.33 -15.33 -5.72
CA MET A 41 -0.14 -14.49 -5.65
C MET A 41 0.96 -15.22 -4.86
N ASP A 42 2.21 -15.04 -5.32
CA ASP A 42 3.39 -15.55 -4.63
C ASP A 42 3.45 -15.04 -3.18
N GLU A 43 3.70 -15.94 -2.23
CA GLU A 43 3.79 -15.62 -0.80
C GLU A 43 4.95 -14.66 -0.48
N ASP A 44 6.01 -14.68 -1.28
CA ASP A 44 7.14 -13.76 -1.15
C ASP A 44 6.81 -12.34 -1.60
N SER A 45 5.74 -12.17 -2.37
CA SER A 45 5.30 -10.84 -2.82
C SER A 45 5.24 -9.85 -1.64
N PRO A 46 5.81 -8.64 -1.81
CA PRO A 46 5.80 -7.61 -0.78
C PRO A 46 4.38 -7.15 -0.41
N ILE A 47 3.42 -7.28 -1.34
CA ILE A 47 2.01 -6.91 -1.15
C ILE A 47 1.09 -8.15 -1.09
N HIS A 48 1.63 -9.32 -0.69
CA HIS A 48 0.81 -10.51 -0.54
C HIS A 48 -0.37 -10.25 0.39
N TRP A 49 -1.56 -10.74 0.02
CA TRP A 49 -2.82 -10.43 0.70
C TRP A 49 -2.83 -10.78 2.20
N LYS A 50 -2.10 -11.82 2.63
CA LYS A 50 -1.97 -12.16 4.06
C LYS A 50 -1.25 -11.04 4.83
N LYS A 51 -0.14 -10.50 4.28
CA LYS A 51 0.60 -9.36 4.83
C LYS A 51 -0.29 -8.12 4.91
N VAL A 52 -0.99 -7.82 3.82
CA VAL A 52 -1.89 -6.65 3.74
C VAL A 52 -3.04 -6.73 4.75
N LYS A 53 -3.60 -7.92 5.01
CA LYS A 53 -4.61 -8.09 6.07
C LYS A 53 -4.09 -7.75 7.46
N VAL A 54 -2.83 -8.10 7.75
CA VAL A 54 -2.19 -7.73 9.03
C VAL A 54 -2.06 -6.20 9.10
N TRP A 55 -1.54 -5.55 8.06
CA TRP A 55 -1.42 -4.09 8.03
C TRP A 55 -2.76 -3.37 8.21
N ILE A 56 -3.82 -3.85 7.55
CA ILE A 56 -5.17 -3.27 7.71
C ILE A 56 -5.62 -3.33 9.17
N LYS A 57 -5.38 -4.44 9.86
CA LYS A 57 -5.73 -4.59 11.27
C LYS A 57 -4.95 -3.61 12.14
N GLU A 58 -3.63 -3.58 12.01
CA GLU A 58 -2.73 -2.74 12.81
C GLU A 58 -2.98 -1.24 12.56
N ILE A 59 -3.10 -0.83 11.28
CA ILE A 59 -3.43 0.55 10.91
C ILE A 59 -4.82 0.94 11.46
N GLY A 60 -5.77 0.01 11.41
CA GLY A 60 -7.10 0.23 11.99
C GLY A 60 -7.08 0.45 13.50
N GLU A 61 -6.19 -0.24 14.23
CA GLU A 61 -5.96 -0.03 15.66
C GLU A 61 -5.30 1.34 15.92
N GLU A 62 -4.31 1.71 15.11
CA GLU A 62 -3.65 3.02 15.18
C GLU A 62 -4.63 4.18 14.91
N LEU A 63 -5.45 4.08 13.86
CA LEU A 63 -6.49 5.08 13.56
C LEU A 63 -7.48 5.26 14.73
N ARG A 64 -7.81 4.19 15.44
CA ARG A 64 -8.66 4.29 16.66
C ARG A 64 -7.98 5.08 17.77
N SER A 65 -6.68 4.84 17.99
CA SER A 65 -5.89 5.57 19.00
C SER A 65 -5.71 7.04 18.62
N MET A 66 -5.56 7.32 17.32
CA MET A 66 -5.35 8.68 16.79
C MET A 66 -6.66 9.43 16.49
N ARG A 67 -7.82 8.89 16.84
CA ARG A 67 -9.12 9.49 16.49
C ARG A 67 -9.28 10.95 16.94
N HIS A 68 -8.64 11.32 18.05
CA HIS A 68 -8.61 12.69 18.56
C HIS A 68 -7.90 13.67 17.60
N LYS A 69 -7.01 13.20 16.72
CA LYS A 69 -6.31 14.04 15.73
C LYS A 69 -7.21 14.47 14.58
N LYS A 70 -8.32 13.79 14.34
CA LYS A 70 -9.26 14.11 13.26
C LYS A 70 -9.78 15.54 13.33
N ASP A 71 -10.12 15.99 14.54
CA ASP A 71 -10.69 17.31 14.80
C ASP A 71 -9.66 18.26 15.45
N SER A 72 -8.37 17.93 15.40
CA SER A 72 -7.30 18.76 15.98
C SER A 72 -7.22 20.13 15.28
N LYS A 73 -6.86 21.17 16.04
CA LYS A 73 -6.54 22.49 15.50
C LYS A 73 -5.28 22.48 14.65
N SER A 74 -4.36 21.55 14.89
CA SER A 74 -3.13 21.38 14.12
C SER A 74 -3.43 20.79 12.75
N ARG A 75 -3.10 21.55 11.68
CA ARG A 75 -3.20 21.06 10.28
C ARG A 75 -2.36 19.80 10.07
N LYS A 76 -1.16 19.73 10.67
CA LYS A 76 -0.25 18.60 10.54
C LYS A 76 -0.89 17.31 11.08
N GLU A 77 -1.49 17.37 12.26
CA GLU A 77 -2.13 16.20 12.89
C GLU A 77 -3.35 15.72 12.09
N ARG A 78 -4.17 16.65 11.58
CA ARG A 78 -5.30 16.29 10.71
C ARG A 78 -4.82 15.62 9.42
N THR A 79 -3.77 16.17 8.77
CA THR A 79 -3.21 15.60 7.55
C THR A 79 -2.68 14.20 7.81
N GLU A 80 -1.93 14.00 8.89
CA GLU A 80 -1.41 12.68 9.28
C GLU A 80 -2.54 11.64 9.47
N PHE A 81 -3.62 12.02 10.15
CA PHE A 81 -4.78 11.15 10.35
C PHE A 81 -5.46 10.81 9.01
N VAL A 82 -5.72 11.82 8.17
CA VAL A 82 -6.40 11.63 6.88
C VAL A 82 -5.55 10.78 5.92
N ASP A 83 -4.24 11.02 5.85
CA ASP A 83 -3.33 10.24 5.02
C ASP A 83 -3.30 8.76 5.43
N LEU A 84 -3.34 8.49 6.72
CA LEU A 84 -3.40 7.12 7.23
C LEU A 84 -4.77 6.47 6.96
N GLU A 85 -5.88 7.24 7.09
CA GLU A 85 -7.23 6.78 6.78
C GLU A 85 -7.40 6.43 5.30
N VAL A 86 -6.86 7.26 4.40
CA VAL A 86 -6.84 7.03 2.95
C VAL A 86 -6.04 5.77 2.64
N TYR A 87 -4.85 5.63 3.19
CA TYR A 87 -4.02 4.44 2.99
C TYR A 87 -4.74 3.17 3.45
N HIS A 88 -5.33 3.18 4.64
CA HIS A 88 -6.12 2.05 5.15
C HIS A 88 -7.31 1.70 4.23
N SER A 89 -7.98 2.71 3.67
CA SER A 89 -9.07 2.52 2.70
C SER A 89 -8.57 1.89 1.40
N ASN A 90 -7.42 2.36 0.89
CA ASN A 90 -6.80 1.83 -0.32
C ASN A 90 -6.38 0.36 -0.16
N LEU A 91 -5.80 -0.02 0.98
CA LEU A 91 -5.48 -1.42 1.28
C LEU A 91 -6.73 -2.33 1.28
N LYS A 92 -7.85 -1.84 1.81
CA LYS A 92 -9.14 -2.58 1.75
C LYS A 92 -9.64 -2.71 0.31
N LYS A 93 -9.59 -1.64 -0.47
CA LYS A 93 -9.96 -1.66 -1.90
C LYS A 93 -9.07 -2.63 -2.67
N TYR A 94 -7.77 -2.66 -2.39
CA TYR A 94 -6.85 -3.63 -2.99
C TYR A 94 -7.30 -5.07 -2.76
N LEU A 95 -7.66 -5.45 -1.54
CA LEU A 95 -8.16 -6.81 -1.26
C LEU A 95 -9.47 -7.14 -2.01
N GLN A 96 -10.29 -6.13 -2.33
CA GLN A 96 -11.56 -6.30 -3.03
C GLN A 96 -11.41 -6.30 -4.55
N SER A 97 -10.53 -5.44 -5.10
CA SER A 97 -10.37 -5.23 -6.55
C SER A 97 -9.21 -6.00 -7.18
N GLY A 98 -8.25 -6.44 -6.37
CA GLY A 98 -7.00 -7.03 -6.86
C GLY A 98 -5.99 -6.02 -7.42
N ILE A 99 -6.30 -4.71 -7.39
CA ILE A 99 -5.47 -3.65 -7.96
C ILE A 99 -4.87 -2.80 -6.84
N TYR A 100 -3.54 -2.73 -6.76
CA TYR A 100 -2.83 -1.90 -5.79
C TYR A 100 -2.69 -0.47 -6.32
N HIS A 101 -3.20 0.51 -5.58
CA HIS A 101 -3.27 1.90 -6.03
C HIS A 101 -2.18 2.81 -5.47
N ASP A 102 -1.54 2.42 -4.36
CA ASP A 102 -0.54 3.25 -3.71
C ASP A 102 0.86 3.05 -4.31
N ILE A 103 1.68 4.11 -4.30
CA ILE A 103 3.08 4.06 -4.74
C ILE A 103 3.96 3.36 -3.69
N ARG A 104 3.54 3.38 -2.44
CA ARG A 104 4.27 2.78 -1.32
C ARG A 104 3.48 1.64 -0.70
N TYR A 105 4.20 0.68 -0.11
CA TYR A 105 3.61 -0.46 0.59
C TYR A 105 4.30 -0.71 1.92
N GLY A 106 3.69 -1.53 2.75
CA GLY A 106 4.19 -1.85 4.08
C GLY A 106 3.36 -1.19 5.18
N ARG A 107 3.57 -1.64 6.41
CA ARG A 107 2.88 -1.12 7.59
C ARG A 107 3.07 0.40 7.78
N HIS A 108 4.30 0.88 7.56
CA HIS A 108 4.70 2.29 7.67
C HIS A 108 5.05 2.91 6.31
N ARG A 109 4.57 2.30 5.20
CA ARG A 109 4.86 2.73 3.82
C ARG A 109 6.37 2.73 3.51
N GLU A 110 7.11 1.82 4.10
CA GLU A 110 8.56 1.67 3.98
C GLU A 110 9.00 1.23 2.59
N GLY A 111 8.21 0.39 1.94
CA GLY A 111 8.49 -0.10 0.60
C GLY A 111 7.95 0.82 -0.49
N LYS A 112 8.54 0.73 -1.68
CA LYS A 112 8.11 1.47 -2.88
C LYS A 112 7.78 0.50 -4.00
N MET A 113 6.62 0.67 -4.62
CA MET A 113 6.24 -0.08 -5.81
C MET A 113 7.11 0.31 -7.00
N LYS A 114 7.49 -0.68 -7.80
CA LYS A 114 8.20 -0.46 -9.06
C LYS A 114 7.25 0.25 -10.03
N THR A 115 7.57 1.49 -10.37
CA THR A 115 6.78 2.27 -11.33
C THR A 115 7.38 2.09 -12.72
N VAL A 116 6.65 1.42 -13.61
CA VAL A 116 7.03 1.23 -15.01
C VAL A 116 6.27 2.22 -15.88
N VAL A 117 6.99 2.98 -16.68
CA VAL A 117 6.40 3.92 -17.65
C VAL A 117 6.09 3.19 -18.94
N THR A 118 4.81 3.13 -19.30
CA THR A 118 4.33 2.49 -20.53
C THR A 118 4.11 3.48 -21.66
N THR A 119 3.93 4.76 -21.34
CA THR A 119 3.71 5.83 -22.32
C THR A 119 4.65 6.98 -22.03
N MET A 120 5.46 7.39 -23.01
CA MET A 120 6.39 8.49 -22.88
C MET A 120 5.69 9.83 -23.13
N ALA A 121 5.89 10.77 -22.20
CA ALA A 121 5.56 12.17 -22.41
C ALA A 121 6.79 12.92 -22.97
N TYR A 122 6.55 14.00 -23.72
CA TYR A 122 7.63 14.79 -24.34
C TYR A 122 7.54 16.26 -23.92
N TYR A 123 8.68 16.93 -23.93
CA TYR A 123 8.75 18.40 -23.87
C TYR A 123 8.37 18.99 -25.24
N SER A 124 8.13 20.29 -25.30
CA SER A 124 7.84 21.01 -26.55
C SER A 124 8.98 20.96 -27.57
N ASP A 125 10.20 20.74 -27.11
CA ASP A 125 11.43 20.57 -27.91
C ASP A 125 11.63 19.14 -28.43
N GLY A 126 10.70 18.23 -28.15
CA GLY A 126 10.75 16.84 -28.60
C GLY A 126 11.53 15.88 -27.69
N TRP A 127 12.16 16.38 -26.63
CA TRP A 127 12.88 15.53 -25.68
C TRP A 127 11.92 14.76 -24.74
N PRO A 128 12.16 13.46 -24.45
CA PRO A 128 11.30 12.69 -23.58
C PRO A 128 11.39 13.13 -22.12
N LYS A 129 10.24 13.30 -21.46
CA LYS A 129 10.15 13.60 -20.02
C LYS A 129 10.42 12.35 -19.21
N ARG A 130 11.47 12.38 -18.38
CA ARG A 130 11.82 11.24 -17.53
C ARG A 130 11.81 11.64 -16.05
N THR A 131 11.39 10.72 -15.20
CA THR A 131 11.31 10.91 -13.75
C THR A 131 12.26 9.94 -13.05
N VAL A 132 13.11 10.45 -12.18
CA VAL A 132 14.05 9.64 -11.39
C VAL A 132 13.31 8.60 -10.56
N GLY A 133 13.84 7.37 -10.52
CA GLY A 133 13.23 6.25 -9.79
C GLY A 133 12.11 5.54 -10.54
N HIS A 134 11.85 5.90 -11.80
CA HIS A 134 10.92 5.19 -12.68
C HIS A 134 11.67 4.26 -13.62
N TYR A 135 10.99 3.22 -14.08
CA TYR A 135 11.52 2.25 -15.03
C TYR A 135 11.02 2.58 -16.43
N TYR A 136 11.94 2.63 -17.39
CA TYR A 136 11.69 2.88 -18.80
C TYR A 136 12.23 1.72 -19.63
N SER A 137 11.47 1.27 -20.61
CA SER A 137 11.83 0.10 -21.44
C SER A 137 13.03 0.35 -22.37
N ASP A 138 13.29 1.62 -22.71
CA ASP A 138 14.36 2.07 -23.60
C ASP A 138 15.66 2.45 -22.86
N VAL A 139 15.70 2.25 -21.54
CA VAL A 139 16.88 2.51 -20.71
C VAL A 139 17.57 1.20 -20.34
N SER A 140 18.89 1.13 -20.52
CA SER A 140 19.70 -0.01 -20.07
C SER A 140 19.56 -0.19 -18.56
N GLY A 141 19.18 -1.41 -18.11
CA GLY A 141 18.82 -1.69 -16.73
C GLY A 141 17.44 -1.18 -16.29
N GLY A 142 16.74 -0.44 -17.14
CA GLY A 142 15.36 0.00 -16.98
C GLY A 142 15.17 1.15 -16.01
N LEU A 143 15.93 1.26 -14.93
CA LEU A 143 15.78 2.29 -13.89
C LEU A 143 16.44 3.61 -14.32
N TRP A 144 15.66 4.71 -14.28
CA TRP A 144 16.16 6.06 -14.50
C TRP A 144 16.76 6.61 -13.20
N THR A 145 18.10 6.67 -13.13
CA THR A 145 18.84 7.13 -11.94
C THR A 145 18.99 8.66 -11.92
N GLN A 146 19.39 9.21 -10.77
CA GLN A 146 19.69 10.63 -10.65
C GLN A 146 20.87 11.04 -11.55
N GLU A 147 21.92 10.23 -11.62
CA GLU A 147 23.08 10.48 -12.48
C GLU A 147 22.68 10.57 -13.96
N MET A 148 21.89 9.60 -14.45
CA MET A 148 21.35 9.64 -15.82
C MET A 148 20.50 10.89 -16.07
N HIS A 149 19.74 11.35 -15.06
CA HIS A 149 18.91 12.53 -15.18
C HIS A 149 19.75 13.80 -15.29
N ASP A 150 20.80 13.93 -14.49
CA ASP A 150 21.69 15.09 -14.50
C ASP A 150 22.46 15.21 -15.82
N ASP A 151 22.98 14.09 -16.35
CA ASP A 151 23.62 14.03 -17.66
C ASP A 151 22.64 14.37 -18.80
N TYR A 152 21.43 13.83 -18.73
CA TYR A 152 20.35 14.10 -19.69
C TYR A 152 19.98 15.58 -19.74
N GLU A 153 19.78 16.21 -18.59
CA GLU A 153 19.43 17.64 -18.52
C GLU A 153 20.60 18.54 -18.97
N ARG A 154 21.84 18.10 -18.79
CA ARG A 154 23.02 18.80 -19.33
C ARG A 154 23.02 18.74 -20.85
N CYS A 155 22.92 17.58 -21.46
CA CYS A 155 22.88 17.39 -22.91
C CYS A 155 21.71 18.16 -23.54
N ARG A 156 20.53 18.11 -22.96
CA ARG A 156 19.36 18.85 -23.42
C ARG A 156 19.59 20.37 -23.45
N ARG A 157 20.19 20.92 -22.40
CA ARG A 157 20.51 22.37 -22.35
C ARG A 157 21.53 22.78 -23.40
N GLU A 158 22.55 21.96 -23.64
CA GLU A 158 23.56 22.20 -24.68
C GLU A 158 22.98 22.20 -26.10
N GLU A 159 21.99 21.35 -26.37
CA GLU A 159 21.31 21.31 -27.69
C GLU A 159 20.36 22.50 -27.89
N ILE A 160 19.64 22.93 -26.87
CA ILE A 160 18.74 24.09 -26.96
C ILE A 160 19.54 25.41 -27.14
N SER A 161 20.83 25.43 -26.78
CA SER A 161 21.69 26.59 -26.86
C SER A 161 22.39 26.74 -28.23
N LYS A 162 22.23 25.78 -29.14
CA LYS A 162 22.75 25.78 -30.52
C LYS A 162 21.72 26.33 -31.52
#